data_8d94dd3182e8c05b35346fa1fc0d8aa0
#
_entry.id   8d94dd3182e8c05b35346fa1fc0d8aa0
#
_cell.length_a   1.000
_cell.length_b   1.000
_cell.length_c   1.000
_cell.angle_alpha   90.00
_cell.angle_beta   90.00
_cell.angle_gamma   90.00
#
_symmetry.space_group_name_H-M   'P 1'
#
loop_
_entity.id
_entity.type
_entity.pdbx_description
1 polymer ?
#
loop_
_entity_poly.entity_id
_entity_poly.type
_entity_poly.pdbx_seq_one_letter_code
_entity_poly.pdbx_strand_id
1 'polypeptide(L)'
;MMKLSEIALKVDATFSGEDLEIFALNSLKNANKAELTYCDGEKNAKFISTSNAGAILVTKSLLDLVPAGMVALVCDNPHLAFAILSKIYAKPLFCEPKPSNIAQSATIMPNVYIGSNVSVGENTIVMAGAFLG
;
A
#
# COMPACT_ATOMS: atom_id res chain seq x y z
N MET A 1 -1.44 0.38 -8.13
CA MET A 1 -2.82 0.89 -8.21
C MET A 1 -3.68 -0.08 -9.02
N MET A 2 -4.79 -0.53 -8.46
CA MET A 2 -5.70 -1.48 -9.10
C MET A 2 -7.14 -1.06 -8.88
N LYS A 3 -8.01 -1.41 -9.84
CA LYS A 3 -9.45 -1.28 -9.67
C LYS A 3 -10.02 -2.41 -8.82
N LEU A 4 -11.16 -2.19 -8.19
CA LEU A 4 -11.81 -3.20 -7.36
C LEU A 4 -12.17 -4.47 -8.16
N SER A 5 -12.52 -4.33 -9.43
CA SER A 5 -12.76 -5.48 -10.31
C SER A 5 -11.53 -6.37 -10.47
N GLU A 6 -10.36 -5.78 -10.61
CA GLU A 6 -9.09 -6.52 -10.70
C GLU A 6 -8.74 -7.20 -9.37
N ILE A 7 -8.93 -6.48 -8.27
CA ILE A 7 -8.71 -7.00 -6.92
C ILE A 7 -9.62 -8.19 -6.64
N ALA A 8 -10.90 -8.07 -6.96
CA ALA A 8 -11.88 -9.13 -6.77
C ALA A 8 -11.50 -10.42 -7.51
N LEU A 9 -11.00 -10.31 -8.73
CA LEU A 9 -10.51 -11.47 -9.49
C LEU A 9 -9.30 -12.14 -8.85
N LYS A 10 -8.39 -11.36 -8.30
CA LYS A 10 -7.15 -11.89 -7.69
C LYS A 10 -7.38 -12.61 -6.37
N VAL A 11 -8.40 -12.23 -5.63
CA VAL A 11 -8.70 -12.78 -4.30
C VAL A 11 -9.99 -13.60 -4.25
N ASP A 12 -10.58 -13.86 -5.40
CA ASP A 12 -11.83 -14.61 -5.53
C ASP A 12 -12.95 -14.01 -4.66
N ALA A 13 -13.09 -12.70 -4.74
CA ALA A 13 -14.12 -11.95 -4.03
C ALA A 13 -15.20 -11.46 -4.99
N THR A 14 -16.37 -11.17 -4.44
CA THR A 14 -17.48 -10.55 -5.17
C THR A 14 -17.81 -9.19 -4.57
N PHE A 15 -18.18 -8.21 -5.39
CA PHE A 15 -18.61 -6.92 -4.90
C PHE A 15 -19.76 -6.36 -5.74
N SER A 16 -20.48 -5.45 -5.13
CA SER A 16 -21.57 -4.70 -5.75
C SER A 16 -21.36 -3.22 -5.42
N GLY A 17 -21.32 -2.36 -6.42
CA GLY A 17 -21.09 -0.94 -6.24
C GLY A 17 -20.11 -0.36 -7.25
N GLU A 18 -19.58 0.80 -6.95
CA GLU A 18 -18.66 1.51 -7.82
C GLU A 18 -17.29 0.81 -7.92
N ASP A 19 -16.75 0.73 -9.13
CA ASP A 19 -15.42 0.15 -9.37
C ASP A 19 -14.33 1.18 -9.08
N LEU A 20 -14.02 1.35 -7.80
CA LEU A 20 -13.04 2.32 -7.33
C LEU A 20 -11.61 1.89 -7.66
N GLU A 21 -10.75 2.89 -7.82
CA GLU A 21 -9.30 2.68 -7.87
C GLU A 21 -8.71 2.70 -6.46
N ILE A 22 -7.96 1.65 -6.12
CA ILE A 22 -7.33 1.50 -4.81
C ILE A 22 -5.84 1.75 -4.93
N PHE A 23 -5.35 2.75 -4.23
CA PHE A 23 -3.95 3.18 -4.25
C PHE A 23 -3.07 2.45 -3.26
N ALA A 24 -3.64 2.04 -2.13
CA ALA A 24 -2.90 1.40 -1.05
C ALA A 24 -3.80 0.53 -0.18
N LEU A 25 -3.18 -0.24 0.68
CA LEU A 25 -3.82 -1.01 1.73
C LEU A 25 -3.53 -0.36 3.08
N ASN A 26 -4.50 -0.38 3.99
CA ASN A 26 -4.30 0.17 5.33
C ASN A 26 -5.18 -0.56 6.35
N SER A 27 -4.93 -0.29 7.62
CA SER A 27 -5.73 -0.83 8.72
C SER A 27 -7.13 -0.24 8.73
N LEU A 28 -8.05 -0.96 9.36
CA LEU A 28 -9.45 -0.55 9.47
C LEU A 28 -9.63 0.85 10.08
N LYS A 29 -8.77 1.22 11.03
CA LYS A 29 -8.83 2.52 11.72
C LYS A 29 -8.23 3.67 10.93
N ASN A 30 -7.23 3.39 10.09
CA ASN A 30 -6.41 4.42 9.45
C ASN A 30 -6.68 4.58 7.95
N ALA A 31 -7.43 3.67 7.34
CA ALA A 31 -7.69 3.70 5.91
C ALA A 31 -8.53 4.93 5.51
N ASN A 32 -8.22 5.49 4.35
CA ASN A 32 -8.98 6.56 3.72
C ASN A 32 -9.75 6.07 2.49
N LYS A 33 -10.45 6.98 1.81
CA LYS A 33 -11.31 6.63 0.66
C LYS A 33 -10.59 6.02 -0.55
N ALA A 34 -9.29 6.21 -0.65
CA ALA A 34 -8.47 5.63 -1.73
C ALA A 34 -7.80 4.31 -1.32
N GLU A 35 -8.10 3.81 -0.15
CA GLU A 35 -7.46 2.63 0.43
C GLU A 35 -8.45 1.51 0.69
N LEU A 36 -7.94 0.29 0.65
CA LEU A 36 -8.66 -0.93 0.97
C LEU A 36 -8.25 -1.43 2.36
N THR A 37 -9.22 -1.84 3.13
CA THR A 37 -9.00 -2.51 4.43
C THR A 37 -9.67 -3.88 4.46
N TYR A 38 -9.57 -4.57 5.58
CA TYR A 38 -10.28 -5.82 5.80
C TYR A 38 -10.77 -5.92 7.24
N CYS A 39 -11.77 -6.73 7.46
CA CYS A 39 -12.24 -7.11 8.78
C CYS A 39 -12.40 -8.62 8.84
N ASP A 40 -11.66 -9.26 9.75
CA ASP A 40 -11.72 -10.68 9.98
C ASP A 40 -12.25 -10.94 11.39
N GLY A 41 -13.47 -11.46 11.45
CA GLY A 41 -14.13 -11.78 12.69
C GLY A 41 -14.88 -10.63 13.36
N GLU A 42 -15.73 -10.99 14.32
CA GLU A 42 -16.64 -10.06 14.99
C GLU A 42 -15.94 -9.08 15.95
N LYS A 43 -14.75 -9.43 16.41
CA LYS A 43 -14.02 -8.64 17.40
C LYS A 43 -13.73 -7.21 16.93
N ASN A 44 -13.43 -7.02 15.67
CA ASN A 44 -13.15 -5.72 15.07
C ASN A 44 -14.33 -5.15 14.28
N ALA A 45 -15.43 -5.87 14.20
CA ALA A 45 -16.60 -5.46 13.41
C ALA A 45 -17.18 -4.11 13.84
N LYS A 46 -17.06 -3.75 15.11
CA LYS A 46 -17.50 -2.45 15.63
C LYS A 46 -16.78 -1.25 14.99
N PHE A 47 -15.59 -1.45 14.43
CA PHE A 47 -14.83 -0.39 13.79
C PHE A 47 -15.19 -0.19 12.32
N ILE A 48 -15.97 -1.08 11.72
CA ILE A 48 -16.38 -0.98 10.31
C ILE A 48 -17.20 0.30 10.09
N SER A 49 -18.14 0.61 10.96
CA SER A 49 -19.01 1.78 10.84
C SER A 49 -18.25 3.11 10.97
N THR A 50 -17.11 3.12 11.64
CA THR A 50 -16.31 4.32 11.87
C THR A 50 -15.12 4.45 10.91
N SER A 51 -14.87 3.43 10.09
CA SER A 51 -13.77 3.44 9.12
C SER A 51 -14.07 4.38 7.95
N ASN A 52 -13.04 5.08 7.48
CA ASN A 52 -13.10 5.95 6.32
C ASN A 52 -12.58 5.29 5.04
N ALA A 53 -12.37 3.98 5.05
CA ALA A 53 -11.89 3.25 3.88
C ALA A 53 -12.85 3.36 2.69
N GLY A 54 -12.31 3.35 1.49
CA GLY A 54 -13.12 3.32 0.27
C GLY A 54 -13.75 1.95 0.01
N ALA A 55 -13.04 0.89 0.39
CA ALA A 55 -13.47 -0.49 0.21
C ALA A 55 -12.99 -1.36 1.38
N ILE A 56 -13.69 -2.47 1.59
CA ILE A 56 -13.38 -3.41 2.68
C ILE A 56 -13.58 -4.85 2.23
N LEU A 57 -12.65 -5.71 2.60
CA LEU A 57 -12.79 -7.16 2.48
C LEU A 57 -13.48 -7.71 3.72
N VAL A 58 -14.59 -8.37 3.54
CA VAL A 58 -15.39 -8.94 4.64
C VAL A 58 -15.91 -10.31 4.26
N THR A 59 -16.29 -11.09 5.27
CA THR A 59 -17.09 -12.30 5.07
C THR A 59 -18.54 -11.93 4.83
N LYS A 60 -19.32 -12.86 4.31
CA LYS A 60 -20.76 -12.66 4.09
C LYS A 60 -21.50 -12.31 5.39
N SER A 61 -21.06 -12.85 6.52
CA SER A 61 -21.66 -12.58 7.82
C SER A 61 -21.50 -11.13 8.31
N LEU A 62 -20.45 -10.44 7.84
CA LEU A 62 -20.16 -9.05 8.22
C LEU A 62 -20.66 -8.04 7.20
N LEU A 63 -21.20 -8.49 6.07
CA LEU A 63 -21.65 -7.62 4.98
C LEU A 63 -22.65 -6.56 5.41
N ASP A 64 -23.58 -6.91 6.28
CA ASP A 64 -24.63 -6.02 6.76
C ASP A 64 -24.11 -4.87 7.63
N LEU A 65 -22.88 -4.97 8.14
CA LEU A 65 -22.25 -3.95 8.97
C LEU A 65 -21.53 -2.88 8.16
N VAL A 66 -21.34 -3.11 6.85
CA VAL A 66 -20.63 -2.17 5.97
C VAL A 66 -21.51 -0.97 5.64
N PRO A 67 -21.04 0.27 5.90
CA PRO A 67 -21.83 1.48 5.58
C PRO A 67 -22.06 1.62 4.07
N ALA A 68 -23.14 2.32 3.71
CA ALA A 68 -23.51 2.53 2.30
C ALA A 68 -22.44 3.27 1.46
N GLY A 69 -21.61 4.08 2.11
CA GLY A 69 -20.52 4.81 1.44
C GLY A 69 -19.25 4.01 1.19
N MET A 70 -19.22 2.75 1.61
CA MET A 70 -18.06 1.87 1.49
C MET A 70 -18.42 0.68 0.60
N VAL A 71 -17.53 0.32 -0.33
CA VAL A 71 -17.73 -0.85 -1.18
C VAL A 71 -17.23 -2.10 -0.47
N ALA A 72 -18.09 -3.08 -0.31
CA ALA A 72 -17.75 -4.35 0.32
C ALA A 72 -17.35 -5.40 -0.71
N LEU A 73 -16.17 -6.01 -0.52
CA LEU A 73 -15.75 -7.19 -1.25
C LEU A 73 -15.94 -8.41 -0.35
N VAL A 74 -16.81 -9.31 -0.77
CA VAL A 74 -17.16 -10.50 0.01
C VAL A 74 -16.27 -11.67 -0.41
N CYS A 75 -15.56 -12.25 0.54
CA CYS A 75 -14.73 -13.43 0.35
C CYS A 75 -14.77 -14.33 1.58
N ASP A 76 -14.30 -15.56 1.43
CA ASP A 76 -14.35 -16.55 2.51
C ASP A 76 -13.30 -16.27 3.60
N ASN A 77 -12.15 -15.73 3.21
CA ASN A 77 -11.06 -15.43 4.13
C ASN A 77 -10.47 -14.05 3.85
N PRO A 78 -11.02 -12.98 4.45
CA PRO A 78 -10.53 -11.61 4.25
C PRO A 78 -9.06 -11.42 4.64
N HIS A 79 -8.60 -12.09 5.68
CA HIS A 79 -7.22 -12.02 6.13
C HIS A 79 -6.25 -12.54 5.06
N LEU A 80 -6.53 -13.71 4.49
CA LEU A 80 -5.74 -14.29 3.42
C LEU A 80 -5.78 -13.43 2.15
N ALA A 81 -6.95 -12.93 1.77
CA ALA A 81 -7.13 -12.04 0.64
C ALA A 81 -6.28 -10.77 0.79
N PHE A 82 -6.29 -10.18 1.97
CA PHE A 82 -5.48 -9.00 2.27
C PHE A 82 -3.98 -9.31 2.22
N ALA A 83 -3.56 -10.48 2.69
CA ALA A 83 -2.17 -10.93 2.61
C ALA A 83 -1.70 -11.13 1.16
N ILE A 84 -2.54 -11.67 0.29
CA ILE A 84 -2.25 -11.81 -1.14
C ILE A 84 -2.07 -10.43 -1.79
N LEU A 85 -2.96 -9.50 -1.49
CA LEU A 85 -2.89 -8.14 -2.01
C LEU A 85 -1.68 -7.38 -1.48
N SER A 86 -1.28 -7.61 -0.24
CA SER A 86 -0.11 -6.95 0.35
C SER A 86 1.18 -7.25 -0.40
N LYS A 87 1.30 -8.44 -0.98
CA LYS A 87 2.44 -8.79 -1.85
C LYS A 87 2.45 -7.97 -3.14
N ILE A 88 1.28 -7.69 -3.69
CA ILE A 88 1.12 -6.93 -4.94
C ILE A 88 1.41 -5.45 -4.71
N TYR A 89 0.96 -4.90 -3.59
CA TYR A 89 1.15 -3.49 -3.22
C TYR A 89 2.49 -3.21 -2.55
N ALA A 90 3.24 -4.24 -2.14
CA ALA A 90 4.53 -4.07 -1.50
C ALA A 90 5.53 -3.40 -2.45
N LYS A 91 6.27 -2.45 -1.94
CA LYS A 91 7.40 -1.87 -2.68
C LYS A 91 8.54 -2.90 -2.71
N PRO A 92 9.17 -3.09 -3.87
CA PRO A 92 10.33 -3.99 -3.94
C PRO A 92 11.44 -3.49 -3.02
N LEU A 93 12.05 -4.41 -2.28
CA LEU A 93 13.22 -4.10 -1.43
C LEU A 93 14.41 -3.63 -2.27
N PHE A 94 14.53 -4.21 -3.47
CA PHE A 94 15.59 -3.88 -4.41
C PHE A 94 14.97 -3.42 -5.71
N CYS A 95 15.23 -2.18 -6.08
CA CYS A 95 14.82 -1.62 -7.36
C CYS A 95 15.96 -1.77 -8.38
N GLU A 96 15.61 -1.79 -9.66
CA GLU A 96 16.62 -1.67 -10.70
C GLU A 96 17.44 -0.38 -10.51
N PRO A 97 18.75 -0.44 -10.73
CA PRO A 97 19.58 0.74 -10.58
C PRO A 97 19.12 1.87 -11.50
N LYS A 98 18.85 3.02 -10.90
CA LYS A 98 18.57 4.25 -11.64
C LYS A 98 19.74 5.21 -11.44
N PRO A 99 20.10 6.00 -12.45
CA PRO A 99 21.19 6.97 -12.32
C PRO A 99 20.92 7.94 -11.18
N SER A 100 21.97 8.24 -10.42
CA SER A 100 21.94 9.24 -9.36
C SER A 100 22.34 10.60 -9.92
N ASN A 101 21.79 11.65 -9.36
CA ASN A 101 22.09 13.03 -9.73
C ASN A 101 23.01 13.66 -8.69
N ILE A 102 24.31 13.71 -9.00
CA ILE A 102 25.31 14.28 -8.12
C ILE A 102 25.75 15.63 -8.72
N ALA A 103 25.61 16.70 -7.96
CA ALA A 103 26.04 18.02 -8.39
C ALA A 103 27.54 18.05 -8.67
N GLN A 104 27.95 18.76 -9.71
CA GLN A 104 29.36 18.84 -10.12
C GLN A 104 30.25 19.45 -9.03
N SER A 105 29.71 20.37 -8.24
CA SER A 105 30.40 21.00 -7.12
C SER A 105 30.44 20.15 -5.83
N ALA A 106 29.74 19.01 -5.81
CA ALA A 106 29.78 18.11 -4.67
C ALA A 106 31.11 17.36 -4.58
N THR A 107 31.57 17.15 -3.37
CA THR A 107 32.78 16.36 -3.08
C THR A 107 32.36 15.02 -2.50
N ILE A 108 32.65 13.95 -3.22
CA ILE A 108 32.39 12.59 -2.75
C ILE A 108 33.77 11.96 -2.40
N MET A 109 33.95 11.68 -1.12
CA MET A 109 35.18 11.07 -0.62
C MET A 109 35.30 9.61 -1.07
N PRO A 110 36.52 9.01 -1.07
CA PRO A 110 36.66 7.59 -1.35
C PRO A 110 35.85 6.68 -0.44
N ASN A 111 35.50 5.49 -0.94
CA ASN A 111 34.73 4.48 -0.18
C ASN A 111 33.34 4.94 0.26
N VAL A 112 32.69 5.80 -0.52
CA VAL A 112 31.28 6.16 -0.34
C VAL A 112 30.44 5.28 -1.26
N TYR A 113 29.41 4.67 -0.70
CA TYR A 113 28.39 3.97 -1.49
C TYR A 113 27.25 4.92 -1.81
N ILE A 114 26.93 5.04 -3.09
CA ILE A 114 25.78 5.82 -3.55
C ILE A 114 24.78 4.86 -4.19
N GLY A 115 23.59 4.79 -3.63
CA GLY A 115 22.53 3.94 -4.13
C GLY A 115 21.88 4.46 -5.40
N SER A 116 20.76 3.87 -5.74
CA SER A 116 19.98 4.22 -6.93
C SER A 116 19.13 5.46 -6.68
N ASN A 117 19.03 6.34 -7.68
CA ASN A 117 18.16 7.52 -7.65
C ASN A 117 18.43 8.47 -6.47
N VAL A 118 19.69 8.61 -6.08
CA VAL A 118 20.13 9.52 -5.03
C VAL A 118 20.47 10.88 -5.63
N SER A 119 20.03 11.95 -4.97
CA SER A 119 20.40 13.33 -5.35
C SER A 119 21.33 13.91 -4.32
N VAL A 120 22.46 14.47 -4.79
CA VAL A 120 23.43 15.19 -3.96
C VAL A 120 23.50 16.62 -4.45
N GLY A 121 23.19 17.58 -3.57
CA GLY A 121 23.14 19.00 -3.90
C GLY A 121 24.52 19.64 -4.11
N GLU A 122 24.52 20.90 -4.58
CA GLU A 122 25.74 21.66 -4.81
C GLU A 122 26.49 21.91 -3.51
N ASN A 123 27.83 21.92 -3.62
CA ASN A 123 28.75 22.18 -2.51
C ASN A 123 28.64 21.19 -1.34
N THR A 124 27.93 20.08 -1.52
CA THR A 124 27.80 19.03 -0.51
C THR A 124 29.10 18.22 -0.41
N ILE A 125 29.50 17.90 0.80
CA ILE A 125 30.65 17.04 1.06
C ILE A 125 30.13 15.74 1.67
N VAL A 126 30.42 14.61 1.00
CA VAL A 126 30.10 13.28 1.52
C VAL A 126 31.38 12.62 1.99
N MET A 127 31.47 12.37 3.29
CA MET A 127 32.66 11.83 3.93
C MET A 127 32.87 10.35 3.61
N ALA A 128 34.13 9.92 3.69
CA ALA A 128 34.49 8.53 3.43
C ALA A 128 33.71 7.57 4.36
N GLY A 129 33.29 6.44 3.79
CA GLY A 129 32.52 5.43 4.50
C GLY A 129 31.01 5.71 4.62
N ALA A 130 30.52 6.84 4.09
CA ALA A 130 29.10 7.14 4.09
C ALA A 130 28.32 6.20 3.16
N PHE A 131 27.09 5.89 3.55
CA PHE A 131 26.15 5.11 2.76
C PHE A 131 24.92 5.98 2.44
N LEU A 132 24.69 6.22 1.15
CA LEU A 132 23.52 6.94 0.64
C LEU A 132 22.63 5.95 -0.12
N GLY A 133 21.52 5.58 0.49
CA GLY A 133 20.60 4.61 -0.09
C GLY A 133 19.23 5.15 -0.43
#